data_7f0f11e1f0db1e1801561bdc19620158
#
_entry.id   7f0f11e1f0db1e1801561bdc19620158
#
_cell.length_a   1.000
_cell.length_b   1.000
_cell.length_c   1.000
_cell.angle_alpha   90.00
_cell.angle_beta   90.00
_cell.angle_gamma   90.00
#
_symmetry.space_group_name_H-M   'P 1'
#
loop_
_entity.id
_entity.type
_entity.pdbx_description
1 polymer ?
#
loop_
_entity_poly.entity_id
_entity_poly.type
_entity_poly.pdbx_seq_one_letter_code
_entity_poly.pdbx_strand_id
1 'polypeptide(L)'
;MNKNSESFFTAGELATLFNIPKQTLLYYDKMNLLTPEFIAENGYRHYSLKQYLTLEVIVNLRKLDIPISKIKAYIDNRDIDDFDKLLIEKERECDEIIEKNLKIKNSLNTVFAQLEKTRSSRLNQLTLEFQKEKYFFISDLSKTRIGKKRIEIMAHHNQKAFSKQHFKEKNIGWIIKKENFFSNDKANTNDACAFFSAVGPSHSRAKSCITRPSGLYLTLRFKGTFYNQAPELALKFKSFAEKNDLQIIGDLYVSPLKNHWVTSNPDEYINQISIQVEYK
;
A
#
# COMPACT_ATOMS: atom_id res chain seq x y z
N MET A 1 20.42 -44.87 -49.32
CA MET A 1 19.88 -43.49 -49.20
C MET A 1 18.78 -43.50 -48.14
N ASN A 2 19.08 -42.91 -46.98
CA ASN A 2 18.16 -42.91 -45.82
C ASN A 2 17.00 -41.97 -46.07
N LYS A 3 15.84 -42.48 -46.43
CA LYS A 3 14.56 -41.70 -46.56
C LYS A 3 14.00 -41.22 -45.21
N ASN A 4 14.67 -41.47 -44.08
CA ASN A 4 14.15 -41.15 -42.73
C ASN A 4 14.67 -39.82 -42.13
N SER A 5 15.59 -39.11 -42.77
CA SER A 5 16.14 -37.85 -42.20
C SER A 5 15.22 -36.63 -42.38
N GLU A 6 14.25 -36.67 -43.30
CA GLU A 6 13.33 -35.55 -43.58
C GLU A 6 12.14 -35.46 -42.61
N SER A 7 11.98 -36.45 -41.70
CA SER A 7 10.81 -36.51 -40.80
C SER A 7 11.11 -36.12 -39.35
N PHE A 8 12.34 -35.79 -38.99
CA PHE A 8 12.76 -35.50 -37.63
C PHE A 8 13.56 -34.23 -37.54
N PHE A 9 13.29 -33.45 -36.48
CA PHE A 9 14.05 -32.24 -36.15
C PHE A 9 15.17 -32.58 -35.17
N THR A 10 16.33 -32.01 -35.37
CA THR A 10 17.36 -31.96 -34.32
C THR A 10 16.96 -31.00 -33.21
N ALA A 11 17.56 -31.11 -32.01
CA ALA A 11 17.32 -30.16 -30.93
C ALA A 11 17.64 -28.71 -31.33
N GLY A 12 18.60 -28.47 -32.21
CA GLY A 12 18.95 -27.14 -32.70
C GLY A 12 17.86 -26.55 -33.61
N GLU A 13 17.42 -27.34 -34.59
CA GLU A 13 16.34 -26.93 -35.51
C GLU A 13 15.04 -26.65 -34.76
N LEU A 14 14.64 -27.56 -33.87
CA LEU A 14 13.41 -27.39 -33.08
C LEU A 14 13.48 -26.16 -32.16
N ALA A 15 14.63 -25.92 -31.52
CA ALA A 15 14.85 -24.75 -30.68
C ALA A 15 14.75 -23.45 -31.50
N THR A 16 15.28 -23.42 -32.71
CA THR A 16 15.21 -22.28 -33.64
C THR A 16 13.76 -21.98 -34.04
N LEU A 17 12.98 -23.01 -34.40
CA LEU A 17 11.57 -22.87 -34.77
C LEU A 17 10.73 -22.21 -33.67
N PHE A 18 11.01 -22.51 -32.41
CA PHE A 18 10.29 -21.97 -31.25
C PHE A 18 10.94 -20.73 -30.62
N ASN A 19 12.06 -20.27 -31.18
CA ASN A 19 12.86 -19.16 -30.66
C ASN A 19 13.21 -19.33 -29.16
N ILE A 20 13.65 -20.53 -28.80
CA ILE A 20 14.07 -20.87 -27.43
C ILE A 20 15.54 -21.36 -27.46
N PRO A 21 16.27 -21.20 -26.33
CA PRO A 21 17.62 -21.77 -26.22
C PRO A 21 17.61 -23.31 -26.36
N LYS A 22 18.59 -23.88 -27.06
CA LYS A 22 18.74 -25.35 -27.16
C LYS A 22 18.80 -26.02 -25.78
N GLN A 23 19.42 -25.35 -24.78
CA GLN A 23 19.47 -25.83 -23.40
C GLN A 23 18.08 -26.03 -22.78
N THR A 24 17.07 -25.27 -23.20
CA THR A 24 15.69 -25.43 -22.74
C THR A 24 15.14 -26.81 -23.12
N LEU A 25 15.41 -27.28 -24.37
CA LEU A 25 14.99 -28.63 -24.78
C LEU A 25 15.72 -29.71 -23.99
N LEU A 26 17.02 -29.54 -23.75
CA LEU A 26 17.80 -30.48 -22.94
C LEU A 26 17.30 -30.53 -21.48
N TYR A 27 16.86 -29.38 -20.94
CA TYR A 27 16.24 -29.28 -19.63
C TYR A 27 14.88 -30.00 -19.63
N TYR A 28 14.04 -29.80 -20.65
CA TYR A 28 12.73 -30.48 -20.74
C TYR A 28 12.87 -32.01 -20.85
N ASP A 29 13.90 -32.48 -21.59
CA ASP A 29 14.24 -33.91 -21.64
C ASP A 29 14.63 -34.44 -20.25
N LYS A 30 15.53 -33.71 -19.53
CA LYS A 30 15.96 -34.09 -18.19
C LYS A 30 14.80 -34.11 -17.17
N MET A 31 13.81 -33.24 -17.34
CA MET A 31 12.61 -33.19 -16.49
C MET A 31 11.53 -34.18 -16.91
N ASN A 32 11.77 -35.01 -17.93
CA ASN A 32 10.78 -35.88 -18.58
C ASN A 32 9.49 -35.12 -18.96
N LEU A 33 9.65 -33.86 -19.43
CA LEU A 33 8.55 -33.05 -19.92
C LEU A 33 8.43 -33.18 -21.45
N LEU A 34 9.55 -33.26 -22.16
CA LEU A 34 9.63 -33.49 -23.59
C LEU A 34 10.87 -34.35 -23.90
N THR A 35 10.66 -35.62 -24.03
CA THR A 35 11.75 -36.57 -24.42
C THR A 35 11.89 -36.64 -25.94
N PRO A 36 13.12 -36.79 -26.48
CA PRO A 36 13.30 -37.01 -27.89
C PRO A 36 12.68 -38.35 -28.35
N GLU A 37 12.34 -38.44 -29.63
CA GLU A 37 11.85 -39.69 -30.21
C GLU A 37 12.94 -40.77 -30.14
N PHE A 38 14.19 -40.37 -30.46
CA PHE A 38 15.38 -41.21 -30.29
C PHE A 38 16.64 -40.32 -30.15
N ILE A 39 17.69 -40.95 -29.67
CA ILE A 39 19.05 -40.38 -29.67
C ILE A 39 19.87 -41.18 -30.66
N ALA A 40 20.46 -40.51 -31.67
CA ALA A 40 21.29 -41.15 -32.67
C ALA A 40 22.64 -41.60 -32.08
N GLU A 41 23.36 -42.50 -32.76
CA GLU A 41 24.68 -43.01 -32.33
C GLU A 41 25.71 -41.91 -32.05
N ASN A 42 25.60 -40.77 -32.78
CA ASN A 42 26.44 -39.59 -32.57
C ASN A 42 26.00 -38.70 -31.38
N GLY A 43 25.02 -39.15 -30.61
CA GLY A 43 24.49 -38.46 -29.43
C GLY A 43 23.48 -37.32 -29.73
N TYR A 44 23.11 -37.12 -30.98
CA TYR A 44 22.14 -36.11 -31.37
C TYR A 44 20.70 -36.57 -31.02
N ARG A 45 19.93 -35.69 -30.40
CA ARG A 45 18.51 -35.88 -30.10
C ARG A 45 17.65 -35.53 -31.29
N HIS A 46 16.74 -36.39 -31.63
CA HIS A 46 15.80 -36.25 -32.75
C HIS A 46 14.36 -36.23 -32.23
N TYR A 47 13.57 -35.29 -32.76
CA TYR A 47 12.20 -35.03 -32.38
C TYR A 47 11.27 -35.16 -33.57
N SER A 48 10.15 -35.85 -33.42
CA SER A 48 9.13 -35.99 -34.47
C SER A 48 8.08 -34.88 -34.41
N LEU A 49 7.14 -34.90 -35.36
CA LEU A 49 5.99 -34.00 -35.36
C LEU A 49 5.18 -34.09 -34.04
N LYS A 50 5.10 -35.23 -33.41
CA LYS A 50 4.43 -35.41 -32.14
C LYS A 50 5.09 -34.56 -31.04
N GLN A 51 6.41 -34.58 -30.95
CA GLN A 51 7.14 -33.74 -29.99
C GLN A 51 7.09 -32.26 -30.38
N TYR A 52 7.07 -31.91 -31.66
CA TYR A 52 6.82 -30.52 -32.10
C TYR A 52 5.50 -30.00 -31.56
N LEU A 53 4.38 -30.73 -31.76
CA LEU A 53 3.07 -30.34 -31.24
C LEU A 53 3.02 -30.30 -29.70
N THR A 54 3.77 -31.17 -29.04
CA THR A 54 3.89 -31.15 -27.58
C THR A 54 4.68 -29.94 -27.11
N LEU A 55 5.79 -29.58 -27.80
CA LEU A 55 6.57 -28.38 -27.47
C LEU A 55 5.77 -27.10 -27.68
N GLU A 56 4.93 -27.04 -28.72
CA GLU A 56 4.03 -25.91 -28.93
C GLU A 56 3.13 -25.66 -27.71
N VAL A 57 2.52 -26.68 -27.17
CA VAL A 57 1.72 -26.60 -25.95
C VAL A 57 2.57 -26.12 -24.77
N ILE A 58 3.74 -26.75 -24.56
CA ILE A 58 4.64 -26.36 -23.46
C ILE A 58 5.02 -24.88 -23.54
N VAL A 59 5.48 -24.43 -24.71
CA VAL A 59 5.95 -23.06 -24.89
C VAL A 59 4.81 -22.05 -24.67
N ASN A 60 3.60 -22.34 -25.17
CA ASN A 60 2.46 -21.45 -24.99
C ASN A 60 2.00 -21.39 -23.51
N LEU A 61 1.94 -22.51 -22.82
CA LEU A 61 1.61 -22.53 -21.40
C LEU A 61 2.69 -21.85 -20.53
N ARG A 62 3.96 -21.98 -20.93
CA ARG A 62 5.08 -21.25 -20.28
C ARG A 62 4.98 -19.74 -20.46
N LYS A 63 4.49 -19.23 -21.60
CA LYS A 63 4.23 -17.80 -21.81
C LYS A 63 3.16 -17.25 -20.85
N LEU A 64 2.30 -18.10 -20.35
CA LEU A 64 1.35 -17.77 -19.29
C LEU A 64 1.92 -17.92 -17.87
N ASP A 65 3.24 -18.15 -17.74
CA ASP A 65 3.93 -18.41 -16.46
C ASP A 65 3.40 -19.65 -15.70
N ILE A 66 2.79 -20.61 -16.41
CA ILE A 66 2.34 -21.85 -15.80
C ILE A 66 3.56 -22.69 -15.43
N PRO A 67 3.68 -23.18 -14.18
CA PRO A 67 4.79 -24.00 -13.71
C PRO A 67 4.95 -25.30 -14.51
N ILE A 68 6.21 -25.72 -14.75
CA ILE A 68 6.52 -26.95 -15.49
C ILE A 68 5.84 -28.17 -14.91
N SER A 69 5.72 -28.27 -13.59
CA SER A 69 5.03 -29.38 -12.91
C SER A 69 3.57 -29.50 -13.30
N LYS A 70 2.85 -28.37 -13.41
CA LYS A 70 1.45 -28.33 -13.85
C LYS A 70 1.33 -28.66 -15.34
N ILE A 71 2.25 -28.12 -16.17
CA ILE A 71 2.30 -28.44 -17.60
C ILE A 71 2.53 -29.94 -17.80
N LYS A 72 3.46 -30.54 -17.06
CA LYS A 72 3.75 -31.98 -17.15
C LYS A 72 2.52 -32.80 -16.77
N ALA A 73 1.87 -32.50 -15.65
CA ALA A 73 0.65 -33.22 -15.24
C ALA A 73 -0.43 -33.15 -16.31
N TYR A 74 -0.59 -32.01 -16.97
CA TYR A 74 -1.54 -31.85 -18.09
C TYR A 74 -1.11 -32.63 -19.33
N ILE A 75 0.18 -32.63 -19.71
CA ILE A 75 0.67 -33.34 -20.92
C ILE A 75 0.54 -34.83 -20.75
N ASP A 76 0.76 -35.37 -19.56
CA ASP A 76 0.69 -36.80 -19.26
C ASP A 76 -0.76 -37.33 -19.38
N ASN A 77 -1.76 -36.49 -19.16
CA ASN A 77 -3.18 -36.87 -19.21
C ASN A 77 -4.03 -35.76 -19.86
N ARG A 78 -3.78 -35.50 -21.17
CA ARG A 78 -4.47 -34.42 -21.91
C ARG A 78 -5.94 -34.68 -22.01
N ASP A 79 -6.72 -33.85 -21.35
CA ASP A 79 -8.18 -33.81 -21.41
C ASP A 79 -8.66 -32.34 -21.46
N ILE A 80 -9.83 -32.14 -22.05
CA ILE A 80 -10.43 -30.82 -22.19
C ILE A 80 -10.77 -30.19 -20.85
N ASP A 81 -11.28 -31.00 -19.91
CA ASP A 81 -11.68 -30.53 -18.59
C ASP A 81 -10.45 -30.13 -17.76
N ASP A 82 -9.33 -30.85 -17.91
CA ASP A 82 -8.09 -30.52 -17.23
C ASP A 82 -7.39 -29.30 -17.83
N PHE A 83 -7.53 -29.07 -19.14
CA PHE A 83 -7.08 -27.85 -19.79
C PHE A 83 -7.87 -26.64 -19.32
N ASP A 84 -9.19 -26.77 -19.28
CA ASP A 84 -10.09 -25.70 -18.79
C ASP A 84 -9.78 -25.32 -17.33
N LYS A 85 -9.66 -26.31 -16.45
CA LYS A 85 -9.24 -26.08 -15.05
C LYS A 85 -7.92 -25.34 -14.94
N LEU A 86 -6.92 -25.71 -15.75
CA LEU A 86 -5.61 -25.08 -15.77
C LEU A 86 -5.69 -23.61 -16.16
N LEU A 87 -6.52 -23.29 -17.16
CA LEU A 87 -6.73 -21.91 -17.62
C LEU A 87 -7.53 -21.10 -16.61
N ILE A 88 -8.62 -21.63 -16.04
CA ILE A 88 -9.41 -20.97 -15.00
C ILE A 88 -8.55 -20.67 -13.75
N GLU A 89 -7.72 -21.62 -13.33
CA GLU A 89 -6.80 -21.40 -12.22
C GLU A 89 -5.85 -20.23 -12.51
N LYS A 90 -5.32 -20.16 -13.73
CA LYS A 90 -4.41 -19.10 -14.14
C LYS A 90 -5.10 -17.74 -14.24
N GLU A 91 -6.32 -17.70 -14.76
CA GLU A 91 -7.16 -16.48 -14.80
C GLU A 91 -7.37 -15.94 -13.38
N ARG A 92 -7.73 -16.80 -12.43
CA ARG A 92 -7.89 -16.41 -11.03
C ARG A 92 -6.61 -15.84 -10.41
N GLU A 93 -5.43 -16.46 -10.68
CA GLU A 93 -4.14 -15.94 -10.26
C GLU A 93 -3.89 -14.52 -10.81
N CYS A 94 -4.23 -14.28 -12.09
CA CYS A 94 -4.11 -12.97 -12.72
C CYS A 94 -5.02 -11.94 -12.06
N ASP A 95 -6.28 -12.29 -11.77
CA ASP A 95 -7.23 -11.41 -11.09
C ASP A 95 -6.75 -11.02 -9.69
N GLU A 96 -6.21 -11.97 -8.92
CA GLU A 96 -5.63 -11.70 -7.60
C GLU A 96 -4.45 -10.71 -7.68
N ILE A 97 -3.58 -10.85 -8.71
CA ILE A 97 -2.46 -9.94 -8.96
C ILE A 97 -2.96 -8.55 -9.37
N ILE A 98 -3.97 -8.47 -10.24
CA ILE A 98 -4.59 -7.22 -10.68
C ILE A 98 -5.20 -6.50 -9.47
N GLU A 99 -6.01 -7.19 -8.68
CA GLU A 99 -6.62 -6.62 -7.48
C GLU A 99 -5.59 -6.07 -6.49
N LYS A 100 -4.52 -6.85 -6.23
CA LYS A 100 -3.41 -6.42 -5.39
C LYS A 100 -2.73 -5.17 -5.94
N ASN A 101 -2.43 -5.13 -7.23
CA ASN A 101 -1.77 -3.98 -7.86
C ASN A 101 -2.67 -2.73 -7.89
N LEU A 102 -3.98 -2.90 -8.09
CA LEU A 102 -4.95 -1.81 -7.99
C LEU A 102 -4.99 -1.21 -6.57
N LYS A 103 -4.96 -2.04 -5.53
CA LYS A 103 -4.87 -1.57 -4.14
C LYS A 103 -3.60 -0.75 -3.91
N ILE A 104 -2.45 -1.25 -4.38
CA ILE A 104 -1.17 -0.51 -4.28
C ILE A 104 -1.25 0.82 -5.02
N LYS A 105 -1.74 0.82 -6.26
CA LYS A 105 -1.90 2.04 -7.07
C LYS A 105 -2.78 3.08 -6.37
N ASN A 106 -3.91 2.66 -5.79
CA ASN A 106 -4.81 3.55 -5.06
C ASN A 106 -4.14 4.15 -3.82
N SER A 107 -3.35 3.33 -3.10
CA SER A 107 -2.55 3.81 -1.96
C SER A 107 -1.54 4.87 -2.39
N LEU A 108 -0.82 4.66 -3.48
CA LEU A 108 0.13 5.63 -4.03
C LEU A 108 -0.55 6.94 -4.45
N ASN A 109 -1.70 6.86 -5.11
CA ASN A 109 -2.49 8.04 -5.50
C ASN A 109 -2.91 8.88 -4.27
N THR A 110 -3.28 8.22 -3.18
CA THR A 110 -3.60 8.89 -1.91
C THR A 110 -2.39 9.66 -1.37
N VAL A 111 -1.21 9.05 -1.41
CA VAL A 111 0.04 9.71 -0.97
C VAL A 111 0.40 10.89 -1.89
N PHE A 112 0.31 10.73 -3.20
CA PHE A 112 0.58 11.81 -4.15
C PHE A 112 -0.36 13.00 -3.92
N ALA A 113 -1.66 12.77 -3.76
CA ALA A 113 -2.63 13.82 -3.47
C ALA A 113 -2.28 14.56 -2.15
N GLN A 114 -1.80 13.85 -1.13
CA GLN A 114 -1.36 14.45 0.11
C GLN A 114 -0.09 15.31 -0.07
N LEU A 115 0.88 14.83 -0.84
CA LEU A 115 2.10 15.58 -1.14
C LEU A 115 1.80 16.86 -1.92
N GLU A 116 0.93 16.80 -2.93
CA GLU A 116 0.50 17.99 -3.70
C GLU A 116 -0.22 19.00 -2.80
N LYS A 117 -1.12 18.53 -1.94
CA LYS A 117 -1.77 19.40 -0.95
C LYS A 117 -0.78 20.06 0.01
N THR A 118 0.30 19.35 0.33
CA THR A 118 1.37 19.88 1.19
C THR A 118 2.18 20.95 0.48
N ARG A 119 2.52 20.74 -0.81
CA ARG A 119 3.28 21.70 -1.64
C ARG A 119 2.51 23.00 -1.86
N SER A 120 1.21 22.91 -2.12
CA SER A 120 0.34 24.07 -2.39
C SER A 120 -0.14 24.78 -1.12
N SER A 121 0.26 24.33 0.08
CA SER A 121 -0.24 24.88 1.34
C SER A 121 0.37 26.22 1.70
N ARG A 122 -0.47 27.21 2.01
CA ARG A 122 -0.03 28.43 2.67
C ARG A 122 0.31 28.15 4.13
N LEU A 123 1.55 28.44 4.51
CA LEU A 123 2.02 28.24 5.88
C LEU A 123 1.72 29.45 6.75
N ASN A 124 1.59 29.23 8.05
CA ASN A 124 1.44 30.26 9.10
C ASN A 124 0.22 31.18 8.95
N GLN A 125 -0.76 30.81 8.13
CA GLN A 125 -2.00 31.54 7.96
C GLN A 125 -3.15 30.75 8.61
N LEU A 126 -3.85 31.35 9.57
CA LEU A 126 -5.10 30.84 10.13
C LEU A 126 -6.21 30.97 9.08
N THR A 127 -6.93 29.88 8.87
CA THR A 127 -8.09 29.82 7.97
C THR A 127 -9.29 29.25 8.70
N LEU A 128 -10.47 29.79 8.39
CA LEU A 128 -11.74 29.25 8.86
C LEU A 128 -12.32 28.39 7.73
N GLU A 129 -12.46 27.11 7.97
CA GLU A 129 -12.87 26.13 6.96
C GLU A 129 -14.03 25.28 7.46
N PHE A 130 -15.09 25.11 6.65
CA PHE A 130 -16.08 24.09 6.94
C PHE A 130 -15.50 22.71 6.63
N GLN A 131 -15.48 21.82 7.61
CA GLN A 131 -14.98 20.45 7.45
C GLN A 131 -16.13 19.45 7.65
N LYS A 132 -16.20 18.48 6.74
CA LYS A 132 -17.15 17.37 6.83
C LYS A 132 -16.79 16.43 8.00
N GLU A 133 -17.75 15.70 8.47
CA GLU A 133 -17.61 14.61 9.42
C GLU A 133 -16.49 13.66 9.00
N LYS A 134 -15.68 13.21 9.96
CA LYS A 134 -14.63 12.21 9.75
C LYS A 134 -14.60 11.19 10.86
N TYR A 135 -14.31 9.95 10.50
CA TYR A 135 -14.18 8.85 11.45
C TYR A 135 -12.71 8.58 11.71
N PHE A 136 -12.35 8.42 12.97
CA PHE A 136 -10.99 8.19 13.41
C PHE A 136 -10.92 6.95 14.30
N PHE A 137 -10.04 6.01 13.94
CA PHE A 137 -9.56 5.01 14.87
C PHE A 137 -8.60 5.68 15.84
N ILE A 138 -8.79 5.46 17.16
CA ILE A 138 -7.99 6.09 18.20
C ILE A 138 -7.26 5.07 19.06
N SER A 139 -6.13 5.49 19.63
CA SER A 139 -5.43 4.81 20.73
C SER A 139 -5.19 5.78 21.86
N ASP A 140 -5.73 5.44 23.02
CA ASP A 140 -5.70 6.27 24.22
C ASP A 140 -4.28 6.43 24.78
N LEU A 141 -3.89 7.65 25.10
CA LEU A 141 -2.61 8.03 25.72
C LEU A 141 -2.79 8.63 27.13
N SER A 142 -4.00 8.79 27.61
CA SER A 142 -4.32 9.50 28.87
C SER A 142 -3.59 8.95 30.10
N LYS A 143 -3.22 7.66 30.06
CA LYS A 143 -2.51 6.97 31.16
C LYS A 143 -1.00 6.87 30.95
N THR A 144 -0.45 7.53 29.94
CA THR A 144 0.98 7.38 29.58
C THR A 144 1.63 8.73 29.38
N ARG A 145 2.66 9.04 30.16
CA ARG A 145 3.55 10.17 29.91
C ARG A 145 4.56 9.82 28.79
N ILE A 146 5.32 10.81 28.33
CA ILE A 146 6.33 10.65 27.27
C ILE A 146 7.28 9.48 27.57
N GLY A 147 7.63 8.64 26.58
CA GLY A 147 8.61 7.57 26.71
C GLY A 147 8.30 6.33 25.87
N LYS A 148 9.03 5.24 26.14
CA LYS A 148 8.95 3.96 25.41
C LYS A 148 7.54 3.44 25.25
N LYS A 149 6.69 3.57 26.29
CA LYS A 149 5.31 3.10 26.27
C LYS A 149 4.43 3.81 25.22
N ARG A 150 4.66 5.11 24.95
CA ARG A 150 3.97 5.83 23.86
C ARG A 150 4.40 5.29 22.48
N ILE A 151 5.65 4.94 22.32
CA ILE A 151 6.17 4.33 21.07
C ILE A 151 5.52 2.96 20.86
N GLU A 152 5.39 2.16 21.90
CA GLU A 152 4.71 0.85 21.85
C GLU A 152 3.22 1.01 21.46
N ILE A 153 2.51 1.98 22.06
CA ILE A 153 1.11 2.29 21.70
C ILE A 153 1.03 2.74 20.24
N MET A 154 1.96 3.57 19.76
CA MET A 154 2.01 4.01 18.38
C MET A 154 2.25 2.84 17.42
N ALA A 155 3.15 1.91 17.76
CA ALA A 155 3.40 0.71 16.97
C ALA A 155 2.15 -0.18 16.87
N HIS A 156 1.46 -0.42 17.99
CA HIS A 156 0.19 -1.15 18.01
C HIS A 156 -0.93 -0.42 17.25
N HIS A 157 -1.00 0.91 17.35
CA HIS A 157 -1.93 1.73 16.57
C HIS A 157 -1.70 1.52 15.08
N ASN A 158 -0.44 1.58 14.61
CA ASN A 158 -0.07 1.31 13.23
C ASN A 158 -0.53 -0.09 12.78
N GLN A 159 -0.22 -1.12 13.57
CA GLN A 159 -0.62 -2.50 13.25
C GLN A 159 -2.12 -2.64 13.09
N LYS A 160 -2.91 -2.05 13.99
CA LYS A 160 -4.38 -2.15 13.96
C LYS A 160 -5.02 -1.28 12.88
N ALA A 161 -4.58 -0.03 12.73
CA ALA A 161 -5.14 0.92 11.78
C ALA A 161 -4.84 0.56 10.32
N PHE A 162 -3.69 -0.09 10.07
CA PHE A 162 -3.18 -0.35 8.73
C PHE A 162 -2.98 -1.84 8.41
N SER A 163 -3.49 -2.76 9.24
CA SER A 163 -3.31 -4.20 9.07
C SER A 163 -3.79 -4.77 7.72
N LYS A 164 -4.76 -4.12 7.09
CA LYS A 164 -5.33 -4.51 5.79
C LYS A 164 -4.77 -3.70 4.61
N GLN A 165 -3.81 -2.81 4.83
CA GLN A 165 -3.24 -1.95 3.80
C GLN A 165 -1.86 -2.47 3.38
N HIS A 166 -1.60 -2.48 2.08
CA HIS A 166 -0.29 -2.85 1.54
C HIS A 166 0.78 -1.78 1.78
N PHE A 167 0.35 -0.53 2.00
CA PHE A 167 1.22 0.60 2.25
C PHE A 167 0.56 1.57 3.24
N LYS A 168 1.36 2.20 4.10
CA LYS A 168 0.87 3.19 5.05
C LYS A 168 0.55 4.51 4.34
N GLU A 169 -0.70 4.68 3.95
CA GLU A 169 -1.16 5.83 3.16
C GLU A 169 -1.27 7.12 3.96
N LYS A 170 -1.46 7.03 5.28
CA LYS A 170 -1.78 8.16 6.13
C LYS A 170 -0.86 8.23 7.34
N ASN A 171 -0.51 9.43 7.72
CA ASN A 171 0.24 9.67 8.93
C ASN A 171 -0.67 9.53 10.16
N ILE A 172 -0.11 9.07 11.27
CA ILE A 172 -0.77 9.13 12.57
C ILE A 172 -0.76 10.57 13.04
N GLY A 173 -1.94 11.08 13.38
CA GLY A 173 -2.10 12.33 14.09
C GLY A 173 -2.26 12.11 15.60
N TRP A 174 -2.33 13.20 16.34
CA TRP A 174 -2.62 13.16 17.76
C TRP A 174 -3.63 14.22 18.15
N ILE A 175 -4.39 13.90 19.21
CA ILE A 175 -5.41 14.78 19.79
C ILE A 175 -4.86 15.37 21.06
N ILE A 176 -5.07 16.67 21.25
CA ILE A 176 -4.76 17.38 22.49
C ILE A 176 -6.07 17.97 23.01
N LYS A 177 -6.35 17.77 24.28
CA LYS A 177 -7.52 18.35 24.92
C LYS A 177 -7.48 19.88 24.84
N LYS A 178 -8.63 20.50 24.59
CA LYS A 178 -8.76 21.96 24.52
C LYS A 178 -8.17 22.63 25.76
N GLU A 179 -8.48 22.13 26.93
CA GLU A 179 -8.02 22.65 28.24
C GLU A 179 -6.48 22.59 28.33
N ASN A 180 -5.87 21.51 27.82
CA ASN A 180 -4.42 21.33 27.81
C ASN A 180 -3.76 22.28 26.83
N PHE A 181 -4.31 22.41 25.61
CA PHE A 181 -3.73 23.26 24.56
C PHE A 181 -3.69 24.75 24.97
N PHE A 182 -4.71 25.22 25.70
CA PHE A 182 -4.77 26.60 26.18
C PHE A 182 -4.30 26.77 27.64
N SER A 183 -3.66 25.74 28.20
CA SER A 183 -3.08 25.81 29.53
C SER A 183 -1.90 26.79 29.60
N ASN A 184 -1.74 27.46 30.73
CA ASN A 184 -0.56 28.27 31.01
C ASN A 184 0.69 27.41 31.29
N ASP A 185 0.52 26.13 31.58
CA ASP A 185 1.61 25.18 31.75
C ASP A 185 2.08 24.63 30.39
N LYS A 186 3.32 24.99 30.01
CA LYS A 186 3.93 24.53 28.76
C LYS A 186 4.00 23.02 28.62
N ALA A 187 4.11 22.29 29.72
CA ALA A 187 4.13 20.83 29.69
C ALA A 187 2.78 20.25 29.25
N ASN A 188 1.68 20.85 29.69
CA ASN A 188 0.32 20.42 29.34
C ASN A 188 -0.05 20.75 27.89
N THR A 189 0.44 21.87 27.35
CA THR A 189 0.14 22.33 25.98
C THR A 189 0.47 21.28 24.91
N ASN A 190 1.40 20.39 25.19
CA ASN A 190 1.86 19.33 24.30
C ASN A 190 1.32 17.94 24.68
N ASP A 191 0.52 17.82 25.73
CA ASP A 191 0.10 16.50 26.23
C ASP A 191 -1.02 15.91 25.38
N ALA A 192 -0.63 15.05 24.42
CA ALA A 192 -1.57 14.33 23.58
C ALA A 192 -2.33 13.28 24.41
N CYS A 193 -3.66 13.30 24.33
CA CYS A 193 -4.54 12.35 24.98
C CYS A 193 -4.80 11.10 24.14
N ALA A 194 -4.63 11.16 22.83
CA ALA A 194 -4.81 10.02 21.93
C ALA A 194 -4.00 10.15 20.63
N PHE A 195 -3.62 9.03 20.05
CA PHE A 195 -3.29 8.93 18.62
C PHE A 195 -4.56 8.72 17.81
N PHE A 196 -4.58 9.22 16.57
CA PHE A 196 -5.67 8.95 15.62
C PHE A 196 -5.19 8.66 14.21
N SER A 197 -5.98 7.85 13.51
CA SER A 197 -5.86 7.64 12.05
C SER A 197 -7.24 7.70 11.41
N ALA A 198 -7.36 8.39 10.28
CA ALA A 198 -8.62 8.48 9.55
C ALA A 198 -8.99 7.10 8.97
N VAL A 199 -10.23 6.70 9.19
CA VAL A 199 -10.83 5.45 8.71
C VAL A 199 -12.09 5.72 7.90
N GLY A 200 -12.55 4.72 7.12
CA GLY A 200 -13.79 4.83 6.38
C GLY A 200 -15.03 4.69 7.27
N PRO A 201 -16.23 5.09 6.78
CA PRO A 201 -17.49 5.01 7.52
C PRO A 201 -17.84 3.59 7.99
N SER A 202 -17.43 2.57 7.27
CA SER A 202 -17.64 1.16 7.65
C SER A 202 -17.02 0.77 8.99
N HIS A 203 -16.03 1.53 9.46
CA HIS A 203 -15.34 1.29 10.74
C HIS A 203 -15.91 2.11 11.90
N SER A 204 -16.90 2.98 11.67
CA SER A 204 -17.44 3.93 12.65
C SER A 204 -18.05 3.26 13.90
N ARG A 205 -18.50 2.01 13.79
CA ARG A 205 -19.15 1.27 14.90
C ARG A 205 -18.16 0.54 15.83
N ALA A 206 -16.87 0.58 15.56
CA ALA A 206 -15.88 -0.07 16.43
C ALA A 206 -15.65 0.73 17.70
N LYS A 207 -15.53 0.06 18.86
CA LYS A 207 -15.32 0.70 20.19
C LYS A 207 -14.13 1.67 20.24
N SER A 208 -13.15 1.51 19.36
CA SER A 208 -11.96 2.36 19.28
C SER A 208 -12.07 3.42 18.19
N CYS A 209 -13.27 3.73 17.73
CA CYS A 209 -13.51 4.78 16.73
C CYS A 209 -14.27 5.94 17.35
N ILE A 210 -13.88 7.15 16.97
CA ILE A 210 -14.59 8.38 17.29
C ILE A 210 -14.99 9.08 16.00
N THR A 211 -16.06 9.87 16.11
CA THR A 211 -16.49 10.77 15.05
C THR A 211 -16.01 12.17 15.35
N ARG A 212 -15.24 12.76 14.45
CA ARG A 212 -15.00 14.20 14.44
C ARG A 212 -16.17 14.87 13.73
N PRO A 213 -16.97 15.70 14.39
CA PRO A 213 -18.19 16.24 13.81
C PRO A 213 -17.91 17.16 12.61
N SER A 214 -18.88 17.32 11.73
CA SER A 214 -18.89 18.39 10.74
C SER A 214 -19.05 19.75 11.44
N GLY A 215 -18.53 20.80 10.81
CA GLY A 215 -18.65 22.16 11.34
C GLY A 215 -17.53 23.06 10.89
N LEU A 216 -17.46 24.24 11.49
CA LEU A 216 -16.39 25.21 11.26
C LEU A 216 -15.15 24.82 12.07
N TYR A 217 -14.01 24.86 11.41
CA TYR A 217 -12.71 24.58 12.00
C TYR A 217 -11.74 25.71 11.71
N LEU A 218 -11.12 26.19 12.75
CA LEU A 218 -9.96 27.04 12.64
C LEU A 218 -8.73 26.18 12.39
N THR A 219 -8.07 26.40 11.27
CA THR A 219 -6.98 25.54 10.74
C THR A 219 -5.74 26.36 10.48
N LEU A 220 -4.59 25.82 10.86
CA LEU A 220 -3.27 26.40 10.58
C LEU A 220 -2.33 25.30 10.08
N ARG A 221 -1.51 25.63 9.07
CA ARG A 221 -0.37 24.81 8.67
C ARG A 221 0.91 25.54 9.00
N PHE A 222 1.87 24.84 9.59
CA PHE A 222 3.12 25.43 10.01
C PHE A 222 4.29 24.48 9.76
N LYS A 223 5.50 25.06 9.65
CA LYS A 223 6.76 24.33 9.47
C LYS A 223 7.43 24.11 10.82
N GLY A 224 8.04 22.93 11.00
CA GLY A 224 8.74 22.52 12.23
C GLY A 224 7.93 21.58 13.09
N THR A 225 8.42 21.30 14.29
CA THR A 225 7.77 20.39 15.23
C THR A 225 6.68 21.10 16.04
N PHE A 226 5.58 20.40 16.27
CA PHE A 226 4.49 20.94 17.10
C PHE A 226 4.96 21.22 18.52
N TYR A 227 5.78 20.33 19.08
CA TYR A 227 6.26 20.41 20.46
C TYR A 227 6.87 21.77 20.82
N ASN A 228 7.73 22.29 19.94
CA ASN A 228 8.43 23.56 20.17
C ASN A 228 7.53 24.79 20.01
N GLN A 229 6.47 24.70 19.21
CA GLN A 229 5.64 25.84 18.79
C GLN A 229 4.28 25.90 19.47
N ALA A 230 3.87 24.83 20.19
CA ALA A 230 2.53 24.71 20.74
C ALA A 230 2.08 25.92 21.59
N PRO A 231 2.90 26.51 22.50
CA PRO A 231 2.48 27.68 23.26
C PRO A 231 2.19 28.90 22.41
N GLU A 232 3.05 29.17 21.41
CA GLU A 232 2.85 30.29 20.47
C GLU A 232 1.61 30.08 19.59
N LEU A 233 1.40 28.84 19.12
CA LEU A 233 0.24 28.45 18.35
C LEU A 233 -1.05 28.62 19.16
N ALA A 234 -1.05 28.27 20.44
CA ALA A 234 -2.20 28.44 21.33
C ALA A 234 -2.59 29.94 21.46
N LEU A 235 -1.62 30.81 21.64
CA LEU A 235 -1.86 32.25 21.67
C LEU A 235 -2.43 32.78 20.35
N LYS A 236 -1.89 32.36 19.21
CA LYS A 236 -2.40 32.72 17.88
C LYS A 236 -3.85 32.31 17.68
N PHE A 237 -4.21 31.08 18.08
CA PHE A 237 -5.58 30.58 17.97
C PHE A 237 -6.54 31.34 18.86
N LYS A 238 -6.16 31.61 20.12
CA LYS A 238 -6.96 32.35 21.09
C LYS A 238 -7.22 33.78 20.60
N SER A 239 -6.17 34.51 20.21
CA SER A 239 -6.27 35.88 19.71
C SER A 239 -7.12 35.98 18.44
N PHE A 240 -6.98 35.02 17.53
CA PHE A 240 -7.80 35.01 16.30
C PHE A 240 -9.28 34.73 16.61
N ALA A 241 -9.56 33.80 17.50
CA ALA A 241 -10.93 33.46 17.90
C ALA A 241 -11.61 34.68 18.59
N GLU A 242 -10.90 35.34 19.51
CA GLU A 242 -11.41 36.56 20.19
C GLU A 242 -11.69 37.69 19.19
N LYS A 243 -10.78 37.94 18.24
CA LYS A 243 -10.92 39.00 17.23
C LYS A 243 -12.07 38.78 16.25
N ASN A 244 -12.49 37.52 16.04
CA ASN A 244 -13.52 37.17 15.05
C ASN A 244 -14.81 36.63 15.71
N ASP A 245 -15.05 36.92 16.98
CA ASP A 245 -16.24 36.50 17.74
C ASP A 245 -16.52 34.98 17.68
N LEU A 246 -15.43 34.20 17.74
CA LEU A 246 -15.50 32.75 17.69
C LEU A 246 -15.32 32.15 19.09
N GLN A 247 -16.10 31.13 19.38
CA GLN A 247 -15.95 30.25 20.55
C GLN A 247 -15.26 28.95 20.12
N ILE A 248 -14.21 28.57 20.83
CA ILE A 248 -13.52 27.28 20.63
C ILE A 248 -14.30 26.22 21.42
N ILE A 249 -14.82 25.21 20.71
CA ILE A 249 -15.70 24.18 21.29
C ILE A 249 -15.10 22.77 21.32
N GLY A 250 -14.13 22.46 20.47
CA GLY A 250 -13.57 21.12 20.31
C GLY A 250 -12.11 20.98 20.76
N ASP A 251 -11.62 19.74 20.74
CA ASP A 251 -10.22 19.40 20.96
C ASP A 251 -9.35 19.75 19.74
N LEU A 252 -8.05 19.87 19.94
CA LEU A 252 -7.08 20.11 18.87
C LEU A 252 -6.69 18.81 18.19
N TYR A 253 -6.79 18.79 16.88
CA TYR A 253 -6.30 17.70 16.01
C TYR A 253 -5.00 18.13 15.34
N VAL A 254 -3.92 17.42 15.59
CA VAL A 254 -2.61 17.65 14.96
C VAL A 254 -2.36 16.55 13.94
N SER A 255 -2.20 16.92 12.67
CA SER A 255 -2.02 16.03 11.54
C SER A 255 -0.69 16.31 10.85
N PRO A 256 0.31 15.42 10.90
CA PRO A 256 1.53 15.58 10.12
C PRO A 256 1.23 15.46 8.63
N LEU A 257 1.61 16.46 7.84
CA LEU A 257 1.51 16.45 6.37
C LEU A 257 2.83 16.05 5.72
N LYS A 258 3.95 16.62 6.19
CA LYS A 258 5.32 16.26 5.81
C LYS A 258 6.06 15.85 7.09
N ASN A 259 6.61 14.66 7.13
CA ASN A 259 7.26 14.10 8.32
C ASN A 259 8.55 13.34 7.94
N HIS A 260 9.05 12.49 8.84
CA HIS A 260 10.25 11.66 8.67
C HIS A 260 10.24 10.72 7.43
N TRP A 261 9.10 10.52 6.76
CA TRP A 261 9.04 9.78 5.48
C TRP A 261 9.56 10.61 4.30
N VAL A 262 9.53 11.94 4.43
CA VAL A 262 9.82 12.87 3.32
C VAL A 262 11.11 13.66 3.59
N THR A 263 11.50 13.86 4.84
CA THR A 263 12.70 14.59 5.23
C THR A 263 13.25 14.06 6.54
N SER A 264 14.58 14.02 6.65
CA SER A 264 15.26 13.70 7.91
C SER A 264 15.41 14.90 8.86
N ASN A 265 15.14 16.13 8.36
CA ASN A 265 15.22 17.34 9.17
C ASN A 265 13.86 17.67 9.81
N PRO A 266 13.70 17.58 11.16
CA PRO A 266 12.46 17.90 11.84
C PRO A 266 11.98 19.35 11.66
N ASP A 267 12.89 20.30 11.41
CA ASP A 267 12.54 21.70 11.17
C ASP A 267 11.83 21.89 9.83
N GLU A 268 11.92 20.90 8.93
CA GLU A 268 11.20 20.88 7.67
C GLU A 268 9.87 20.13 7.69
N TYR A 269 9.48 19.58 8.82
CA TYR A 269 8.17 18.96 8.96
C TYR A 269 7.09 20.00 8.71
N ILE A 270 5.98 19.58 8.14
CA ILE A 270 4.79 20.39 7.99
C ILE A 270 3.66 19.69 8.73
N ASN A 271 3.08 20.40 9.66
CA ASN A 271 1.95 19.95 10.44
C ASN A 271 0.73 20.82 10.15
N GLN A 272 -0.44 20.21 10.14
CA GLN A 272 -1.71 20.89 10.15
C GLN A 272 -2.36 20.71 11.52
N ILE A 273 -2.80 21.79 12.12
CA ILE A 273 -3.61 21.76 13.32
C ILE A 273 -4.99 22.29 12.99
N SER A 274 -6.02 21.68 13.60
CA SER A 274 -7.42 22.07 13.42
C SER A 274 -8.17 21.95 14.73
N ILE A 275 -8.98 22.95 15.04
CA ILE A 275 -9.83 23.00 16.23
C ILE A 275 -11.22 23.46 15.84
N GLN A 276 -12.26 22.84 16.39
CA GLN A 276 -13.63 23.21 16.08
C GLN A 276 -14.02 24.51 16.78
N VAL A 277 -14.73 25.39 16.04
CA VAL A 277 -15.20 26.67 16.52
C VAL A 277 -16.65 26.88 16.10
N GLU A 278 -17.33 27.80 16.79
CA GLU A 278 -18.64 28.34 16.41
C GLU A 278 -18.66 29.83 16.63
N TYR A 279 -19.58 30.55 15.99
CA TYR A 279 -19.81 31.96 16.28
C TYR A 279 -20.48 32.10 17.65
N LYS A 280 -20.08 33.15 18.40
CA LYS A 280 -20.69 33.46 19.70
C LYS A 280 -22.12 33.93 19.57
#